data_24df603bc6258d39e222c27abb926e0a
#
_entry.id   24df603bc6258d39e222c27abb926e0a
#
_cell.length_a   1.000
_cell.length_b   1.000
_cell.length_c   1.000
_cell.angle_alpha   90.00
_cell.angle_beta   90.00
_cell.angle_gamma   90.00
#
_symmetry.space_group_name_H-M   'P 1'
#
loop_
_entity.id
_entity.type
_entity.pdbx_description
1 polymer ?
#
loop_
_entity_poly.entity_id
_entity_poly.type
_entity_poly.pdbx_seq_one_letter_code
_entity_poly.pdbx_strand_id
1 'polypeptide(L)'
;PENRLVRPLAEVLPEAAPCAFPGGLPPGGSPKLCTTGTNHRKTGIAMKRILLLLLVLGAVCSLNAKTRKCLYRVTVTGKRAECPVVIRDVSEWAQSAVVSLGGVHRIPSQLDRELGELVFVSDISGSQNFQVLYSSDPDKRVFKKRVHAQMWLKNPDKTLRAVGCASSEKNDMYHKLHHHGPAFESEYAAYRIYFDNKQTIDTYGKKRPQLELAETMWYPSDEQLSRGYGHDNLRVFGSVGVGTLKGWDAEKRKMVHITDFKRREARILADGPIRTVVEMRVEGWRYGGREITMTSRYILYAGHGDVQVENRIEGDFRGLVFTTGVMKMAESEVCKNDNVIAAFGRDFPENDTVKWERESVGLAVAVPQRQIVSQTDDKTSYLFQLTPDARGRIDYAFEMIWRKSEWLKDRSDTECVLGLMESVGAARTPVVVSRIRQF
;
A
#
# COMPACT_ATOMS: atom_id res chain seq x y z
N PRO A 1 -51.01 2.47 0.49
CA PRO A 1 -51.08 3.27 1.67
C PRO A 1 -50.83 2.38 2.89
N GLU A 2 -49.76 2.61 3.55
CA GLU A 2 -49.56 2.65 5.00
C GLU A 2 -48.06 2.53 5.32
N ASN A 3 -47.54 3.70 5.67
CA ASN A 3 -46.26 3.87 6.35
C ASN A 3 -46.31 3.14 7.71
N ARG A 4 -45.39 2.21 7.95
CA ARG A 4 -44.94 1.85 9.29
C ARG A 4 -43.47 2.16 9.45
N LEU A 5 -43.20 3.25 10.14
CA LEU A 5 -41.92 3.60 10.72
C LEU A 5 -41.52 2.51 11.73
N VAL A 6 -40.44 1.78 11.42
CA VAL A 6 -39.74 0.94 12.40
C VAL A 6 -38.52 1.73 12.83
N ARG A 7 -38.52 2.12 14.12
CA ARG A 7 -37.36 2.70 14.80
C ARG A 7 -36.27 1.60 14.94
N PRO A 8 -35.00 1.85 14.61
CA PRO A 8 -33.93 0.94 14.98
C PRO A 8 -33.54 1.16 16.45
N LEU A 9 -33.49 0.07 17.21
CA LEU A 9 -32.83 -0.02 18.51
C LEU A 9 -31.35 0.38 18.35
N ALA A 10 -30.89 1.34 19.13
CA ALA A 10 -29.52 1.71 19.28
C ALA A 10 -28.78 0.60 20.07
N GLU A 11 -28.13 -0.32 19.39
CA GLU A 11 -27.13 -1.16 20.01
C GLU A 11 -25.87 -0.33 20.27
N VAL A 12 -25.49 -0.23 21.54
CA VAL A 12 -24.22 0.34 21.99
C VAL A 12 -23.11 -0.60 21.50
N LEU A 13 -22.40 -0.19 20.46
CA LEU A 13 -21.27 -0.93 19.93
C LEU A 13 -20.05 -0.76 20.85
N PRO A 14 -19.31 -1.82 21.18
CA PRO A 14 -18.04 -1.70 21.91
C PRO A 14 -17.01 -0.96 21.01
N GLU A 15 -16.27 -0.02 21.60
CA GLU A 15 -15.20 0.71 20.95
C GLU A 15 -14.15 -0.26 20.38
N ALA A 16 -13.79 -0.04 19.12
CA ALA A 16 -12.66 -0.74 18.51
C ALA A 16 -11.38 -0.38 19.29
N ALA A 17 -10.74 -1.37 19.89
CA ALA A 17 -9.51 -1.16 20.64
C ALA A 17 -8.43 -0.54 19.73
N PRO A 18 -7.77 0.56 20.14
CA PRO A 18 -6.69 1.15 19.37
C PRO A 18 -5.49 0.20 19.35
N CYS A 19 -4.86 0.08 18.18
CA CYS A 19 -3.58 -0.61 18.05
C CYS A 19 -2.55 0.16 18.90
N ALA A 20 -1.95 -0.51 19.87
CA ALA A 20 -0.94 0.11 20.72
C ALA A 20 0.36 0.31 19.92
N PHE A 21 0.79 1.56 19.77
CA PHE A 21 2.14 1.89 19.35
C PHE A 21 3.09 1.79 20.55
N PRO A 22 4.22 1.11 20.47
CA PRO A 22 5.28 1.26 21.46
C PRO A 22 6.00 2.60 21.18
N GLY A 23 5.78 3.62 22.02
CA GLY A 23 6.54 4.87 21.98
C GLY A 23 5.72 6.16 21.98
N GLY A 24 4.76 6.32 22.87
CA GLY A 24 4.06 7.60 23.10
C GLY A 24 4.62 8.33 24.33
N LEU A 25 5.05 9.57 24.16
CA LEU A 25 5.33 10.50 25.25
C LEU A 25 4.03 10.92 25.97
N PRO A 26 4.03 11.15 27.29
CA PRO A 26 2.84 11.51 28.04
C PRO A 26 2.38 12.96 27.74
N PRO A 27 1.07 13.25 27.82
CA PRO A 27 0.54 14.59 27.59
C PRO A 27 0.89 15.53 28.75
N GLY A 28 1.50 16.66 28.44
CA GLY A 28 1.79 17.72 29.36
C GLY A 28 0.53 18.44 29.84
N GLY A 29 0.31 18.44 31.15
CA GLY A 29 -0.76 19.20 31.80
C GLY A 29 -0.50 20.71 31.75
N SER A 30 -1.55 21.47 31.50
CA SER A 30 -1.55 22.93 31.53
C SER A 30 -1.44 23.44 32.97
N PRO A 31 -0.56 24.39 33.31
CA PRO A 31 -0.56 25.02 34.61
C PRO A 31 -1.54 26.20 34.66
N LYS A 32 -2.34 26.24 35.72
CA LYS A 32 -3.20 27.36 36.09
C LYS A 32 -2.37 28.60 36.47
N LEU A 33 -2.76 29.75 35.92
CA LEU A 33 -2.25 31.05 36.30
C LEU A 33 -2.64 31.37 37.77
N CYS A 34 -1.65 31.68 38.58
CA CYS A 34 -1.85 32.34 39.85
C CYS A 34 -1.14 33.71 39.82
N THR A 35 -1.90 34.77 39.89
CA THR A 35 -1.43 36.15 39.93
C THR A 35 -1.07 36.57 41.32
N THR A 36 0.18 37.00 41.61
CA THR A 36 0.50 37.96 42.64
C THR A 36 1.72 38.79 42.23
N GLY A 37 1.67 40.07 42.50
CA GLY A 37 2.41 41.12 41.86
C GLY A 37 3.82 41.40 42.42
N THR A 38 4.45 42.31 41.67
CA THR A 38 5.56 43.22 41.98
C THR A 38 6.94 42.64 42.26
N ASN A 39 7.85 42.77 41.25
CA ASN A 39 9.10 43.57 41.41
C ASN A 39 9.84 43.68 40.07
N HIS A 40 9.71 44.82 39.45
CA HIS A 40 10.56 45.23 38.32
C HIS A 40 11.93 45.65 38.84
N ARG A 41 13.02 44.99 38.42
CA ARG A 41 14.36 45.50 38.09
C ARG A 41 15.53 44.51 38.17
N LYS A 42 15.32 43.20 38.12
CA LYS A 42 16.45 42.25 37.98
C LYS A 42 16.28 41.17 36.91
N THR A 43 15.24 41.26 36.09
CA THR A 43 14.89 40.16 35.12
C THR A 43 15.60 40.23 33.74
N GLY A 44 16.16 41.38 33.37
CA GLY A 44 16.79 41.56 32.06
C GLY A 44 18.10 40.78 31.84
N ILE A 45 18.90 40.64 32.92
CA ILE A 45 20.24 40.00 32.83
C ILE A 45 20.08 38.45 32.89
N ALA A 46 19.13 37.97 33.72
CA ALA A 46 18.85 36.54 33.81
C ALA A 46 18.22 35.97 32.51
N MET A 47 17.27 36.70 31.90
CA MET A 47 16.66 36.31 30.63
C MET A 47 17.66 36.29 29.46
N LYS A 48 18.57 37.26 29.39
CA LYS A 48 19.65 37.24 28.37
C LYS A 48 20.61 36.08 28.58
N ARG A 49 20.94 35.71 29.82
CA ARG A 49 21.76 34.51 30.12
C ARG A 49 21.05 33.20 29.81
N ILE A 50 19.76 33.11 30.10
CA ILE A 50 18.95 31.91 29.75
C ILE A 50 18.78 31.78 28.24
N LEU A 51 18.53 32.88 27.52
CA LEU A 51 18.44 32.89 26.06
C LEU A 51 19.80 32.54 25.40
N LEU A 52 20.92 33.04 25.97
CA LEU A 52 22.26 32.68 25.50
C LEU A 52 22.60 31.21 25.81
N LEU A 53 22.18 30.69 26.97
CA LEU A 53 22.33 29.26 27.31
C LEU A 53 21.49 28.35 26.40
N LEU A 54 20.25 28.75 26.09
CA LEU A 54 19.40 28.03 25.14
C LEU A 54 19.94 28.10 23.70
N LEU A 55 20.54 29.23 23.29
CA LEU A 55 21.21 29.32 22.00
C LEU A 55 22.50 28.51 21.96
N VAL A 56 23.27 28.44 23.04
CA VAL A 56 24.48 27.62 23.14
C VAL A 56 24.11 26.13 23.22
N LEU A 57 23.06 25.73 23.97
CA LEU A 57 22.55 24.35 23.99
C LEU A 57 21.95 23.95 22.63
N GLY A 58 21.23 24.84 21.96
CA GLY A 58 20.74 24.61 20.61
C GLY A 58 21.86 24.49 19.57
N ALA A 59 22.94 25.30 19.71
CA ALA A 59 24.13 25.21 18.87
C ALA A 59 24.98 23.96 19.17
N VAL A 60 25.07 23.54 20.45
CA VAL A 60 25.79 22.33 20.86
C VAL A 60 25.03 21.05 20.40
N CYS A 61 23.68 21.05 20.36
CA CYS A 61 22.92 19.97 19.78
C CYS A 61 23.11 19.88 18.26
N SER A 62 23.33 20.99 17.56
CA SER A 62 23.61 20.99 16.12
C SER A 62 25.05 20.57 15.79
N LEU A 63 25.99 20.65 16.76
CA LEU A 63 27.41 20.31 16.54
C LEU A 63 27.73 18.81 16.62
N ASN A 64 26.79 17.97 16.98
CA ASN A 64 26.98 16.53 17.15
C ASN A 64 26.04 15.66 16.29
N ALA A 65 25.55 16.14 15.14
CA ALA A 65 24.78 15.30 14.22
C ALA A 65 25.64 14.12 13.79
N LYS A 66 25.18 12.91 14.13
CA LYS A 66 25.82 11.69 13.66
C LYS A 66 25.51 11.54 12.16
N THR A 67 26.57 11.47 11.34
CA THR A 67 26.43 11.28 9.91
C THR A 67 27.18 10.01 9.45
N ARG A 68 26.69 9.38 8.39
CA ARG A 68 27.33 8.25 7.74
C ARG A 68 27.13 8.34 6.24
N LYS A 69 28.22 8.36 5.49
CA LYS A 69 28.21 8.32 4.03
C LYS A 69 28.45 6.89 3.55
N CYS A 70 27.59 6.39 2.68
CA CYS A 70 27.71 5.08 2.07
C CYS A 70 27.67 5.22 0.54
N LEU A 71 28.33 4.28 -0.14
CA LEU A 71 28.26 4.12 -1.58
C LEU A 71 27.61 2.77 -1.89
N TYR A 72 26.49 2.81 -2.62
CA TYR A 72 25.76 1.61 -3.06
C TYR A 72 25.87 1.45 -4.56
N ARG A 73 26.00 0.21 -5.01
CA ARG A 73 25.84 -0.20 -6.40
C ARG A 73 24.47 -0.82 -6.55
N VAL A 74 23.73 -0.32 -7.54
CA VAL A 74 22.45 -0.88 -7.96
C VAL A 74 22.63 -1.48 -9.35
N THR A 75 22.25 -2.74 -9.49
CA THR A 75 22.38 -3.48 -10.77
C THR A 75 21.03 -4.04 -11.17
N VAL A 76 20.67 -3.82 -12.44
CA VAL A 76 19.46 -4.36 -13.08
C VAL A 76 19.84 -5.03 -14.40
N THR A 77 19.03 -5.93 -14.87
CA THR A 77 19.14 -6.47 -16.22
C THR A 77 18.56 -5.47 -17.21
N GLY A 78 19.35 -5.08 -18.21
CA GLY A 78 18.95 -4.14 -19.25
C GLY A 78 18.80 -2.69 -18.76
N LYS A 79 17.78 -2.01 -19.27
CA LYS A 79 17.42 -0.63 -18.90
C LYS A 79 16.04 -0.64 -18.26
N ARG A 80 15.89 0.03 -17.11
CA ARG A 80 14.62 0.18 -16.39
C ARG A 80 14.38 1.64 -16.04
N ALA A 81 13.28 2.17 -16.54
CA ALA A 81 12.81 3.51 -16.17
C ALA A 81 12.14 3.45 -14.79
N GLU A 82 12.25 4.53 -14.03
CA GLU A 82 11.66 4.68 -12.69
C GLU A 82 11.82 3.43 -11.79
N CYS A 83 12.96 2.74 -11.90
CA CYS A 83 13.23 1.50 -11.18
C CYS A 83 13.21 1.70 -9.67
N PRO A 84 12.37 0.97 -8.91
CA PRO A 84 12.38 1.03 -7.47
C PRO A 84 13.65 0.44 -6.89
N VAL A 85 14.27 1.18 -5.97
CA VAL A 85 15.48 0.75 -5.25
C VAL A 85 15.19 0.77 -3.77
N VAL A 86 15.40 -0.37 -3.08
CA VAL A 86 15.21 -0.53 -1.64
C VAL A 86 16.53 -0.89 -0.98
N ILE A 87 17.01 -0.03 -0.10
CA ILE A 87 18.19 -0.27 0.74
C ILE A 87 17.70 -0.69 2.13
N ARG A 88 18.07 -1.91 2.55
CA ARG A 88 17.59 -2.55 3.81
C ARG A 88 18.57 -2.48 4.97
N ASP A 89 19.78 -1.99 4.76
CA ASP A 89 20.81 -1.89 5.81
C ASP A 89 20.91 -0.47 6.41
N VAL A 90 19.78 0.15 6.63
CA VAL A 90 19.68 1.49 7.23
C VAL A 90 20.00 1.42 8.72
N SER A 91 20.78 2.40 9.20
CA SER A 91 21.08 2.49 10.63
C SER A 91 19.85 2.95 11.43
N GLU A 92 19.57 2.29 12.55
CA GLU A 92 18.46 2.62 13.46
C GLU A 92 18.48 4.09 13.95
N TRP A 93 19.67 4.68 14.08
CA TRP A 93 19.83 6.08 14.50
C TRP A 93 19.53 7.09 13.37
N ALA A 94 19.43 6.67 12.10
CA ALA A 94 19.20 7.59 10.99
C ALA A 94 17.78 8.18 11.06
N GLN A 95 17.70 9.51 11.09
CA GLN A 95 16.45 10.27 11.02
C GLN A 95 16.19 10.79 9.62
N SER A 96 17.23 10.87 8.79
CA SER A 96 17.15 11.30 7.40
C SER A 96 18.20 10.64 6.53
N ALA A 97 17.94 10.64 5.22
CA ALA A 97 18.89 10.18 4.21
C ALA A 97 18.83 11.06 2.96
N VAL A 98 19.98 11.36 2.39
CA VAL A 98 20.11 12.04 1.09
C VAL A 98 20.69 11.08 0.10
N VAL A 99 19.93 10.77 -0.95
CA VAL A 99 20.42 9.95 -2.07
C VAL A 99 20.91 10.87 -3.19
N SER A 100 22.05 10.56 -3.78
CA SER A 100 22.58 11.28 -4.93
C SER A 100 23.26 10.36 -5.95
N LEU A 101 23.11 10.69 -7.22
CA LEU A 101 23.82 10.10 -8.33
C LEU A 101 25.05 10.97 -8.67
N GLY A 102 26.24 10.35 -8.77
CA GLY A 102 27.48 11.07 -9.02
C GLY A 102 27.88 12.09 -7.94
N GLY A 103 27.23 12.07 -6.76
CA GLY A 103 27.50 12.99 -5.64
C GLY A 103 26.92 14.39 -5.80
N VAL A 104 26.31 14.72 -6.92
CA VAL A 104 25.80 16.06 -7.27
C VAL A 104 24.29 16.06 -7.44
N HIS A 105 23.77 15.13 -8.24
CA HIS A 105 22.34 15.05 -8.56
C HIS A 105 21.59 14.36 -7.43
N ARG A 106 20.76 15.11 -6.71
CA ARG A 106 19.93 14.59 -5.60
C ARG A 106 18.67 13.92 -6.13
N ILE A 107 18.35 12.77 -5.56
CA ILE A 107 17.20 11.95 -5.94
C ILE A 107 16.17 12.00 -4.81
N PRO A 108 14.88 12.26 -5.10
CA PRO A 108 13.81 12.11 -4.13
C PRO A 108 13.82 10.72 -3.50
N SER A 109 13.81 10.67 -2.18
CA SER A 109 13.91 9.42 -1.42
C SER A 109 13.01 9.44 -0.20
N GLN A 110 12.67 8.27 0.31
CA GLN A 110 11.82 8.03 1.46
C GLN A 110 12.53 7.10 2.44
N LEU A 111 12.63 7.53 3.69
CA LEU A 111 13.13 6.70 4.78
C LEU A 111 11.96 6.13 5.57
N ASP A 112 11.66 4.86 5.36
CA ASP A 112 10.60 4.12 6.07
C ASP A 112 11.17 3.57 7.37
N ARG A 113 11.04 4.32 8.43
CA ARG A 113 11.68 3.98 9.71
C ARG A 113 11.11 2.72 10.35
N GLU A 114 9.81 2.49 10.26
CA GLU A 114 9.18 1.29 10.79
C GLU A 114 9.67 0.01 10.07
N LEU A 115 9.98 0.12 8.78
CA LEU A 115 10.51 -0.97 7.97
C LEU A 115 12.05 -1.04 7.98
N GLY A 116 12.73 -0.01 8.48
CA GLY A 116 14.19 0.07 8.43
C GLY A 116 14.74 0.18 7.01
N GLU A 117 14.00 0.79 6.09
CA GLU A 117 14.31 0.83 4.66
C GLU A 117 14.43 2.24 4.12
N LEU A 118 15.40 2.47 3.22
CA LEU A 118 15.50 3.68 2.40
C LEU A 118 15.10 3.35 0.98
N VAL A 119 14.17 4.13 0.43
CA VAL A 119 13.57 3.89 -0.88
C VAL A 119 13.71 5.09 -1.79
N PHE A 120 13.99 4.85 -3.04
CA PHE A 120 13.95 5.84 -4.12
C PHE A 120 13.62 5.17 -5.45
N VAL A 121 13.22 5.96 -6.45
CA VAL A 121 13.05 5.51 -7.84
C VAL A 121 14.04 6.26 -8.72
N SER A 122 14.61 5.56 -9.70
CA SER A 122 15.58 6.12 -10.63
C SER A 122 15.63 5.34 -11.94
N ASP A 123 15.95 6.01 -13.04
CA ASP A 123 16.28 5.33 -14.29
C ASP A 123 17.62 4.64 -14.13
N ILE A 124 17.67 3.33 -14.39
CA ILE A 124 18.88 2.52 -14.23
C ILE A 124 19.15 1.74 -15.51
N SER A 125 20.40 1.78 -15.97
CA SER A 125 20.90 0.97 -17.08
C SER A 125 22.10 0.15 -16.63
N GLY A 126 21.96 -1.18 -16.61
CA GLY A 126 22.99 -2.08 -16.11
C GLY A 126 23.34 -1.83 -14.65
N SER A 127 24.51 -1.22 -14.39
CA SER A 127 24.96 -0.92 -13.01
C SER A 127 25.21 0.57 -12.81
N GLN A 128 24.68 1.13 -11.71
CA GLN A 128 24.90 2.52 -11.32
C GLN A 128 25.27 2.63 -9.83
N ASN A 129 26.06 3.67 -9.50
CA ASN A 129 26.49 3.91 -8.13
C ASN A 129 25.75 5.12 -7.53
N PHE A 130 25.18 4.93 -6.36
CA PHE A 130 24.44 5.95 -5.61
C PHE A 130 25.15 6.25 -4.29
N GLN A 131 25.33 7.52 -3.99
CA GLN A 131 25.80 7.94 -2.68
C GLN A 131 24.60 8.21 -1.76
N VAL A 132 24.69 7.72 -0.53
CA VAL A 132 23.71 7.96 0.52
C VAL A 132 24.38 8.58 1.71
N LEU A 133 23.90 9.76 2.13
CA LEU A 133 24.30 10.42 3.36
C LEU A 133 23.16 10.26 4.37
N TYR A 134 23.38 9.45 5.39
CA TYR A 134 22.49 9.32 6.55
C TYR A 134 22.82 10.39 7.59
N SER A 135 21.80 10.92 8.27
CA SER A 135 21.97 11.87 9.38
C SER A 135 21.03 11.51 10.56
N SER A 136 21.48 11.79 11.77
CA SER A 136 20.63 11.76 12.97
C SER A 136 19.70 12.97 13.06
N ASP A 137 19.92 13.99 12.24
CA ASP A 137 19.02 15.13 12.17
C ASP A 137 17.80 14.78 11.29
N PRO A 138 16.59 15.23 11.68
CA PRO A 138 15.38 15.07 10.87
C PRO A 138 15.53 15.72 9.48
N ASP A 139 14.93 15.12 8.49
CA ASP A 139 14.87 15.72 7.16
C ASP A 139 13.87 16.88 7.15
N LYS A 140 14.35 18.04 6.75
CA LYS A 140 13.51 19.24 6.57
C LYS A 140 12.99 19.39 5.14
N ARG A 141 13.41 18.50 4.23
CA ARG A 141 13.00 18.55 2.83
C ARG A 141 11.63 17.91 2.68
N VAL A 142 10.79 18.55 1.90
CA VAL A 142 9.48 18.02 1.50
C VAL A 142 9.55 17.67 0.02
N PHE A 143 9.45 16.39 -0.29
CA PHE A 143 9.29 15.95 -1.66
C PHE A 143 7.79 15.91 -2.02
N LYS A 144 7.48 16.22 -3.28
CA LYS A 144 6.11 16.03 -3.79
C LYS A 144 5.72 14.57 -3.64
N LYS A 145 4.57 14.32 -3.03
CA LYS A 145 3.99 12.98 -2.98
C LYS A 145 3.61 12.52 -4.39
N ARG A 146 4.02 11.30 -4.73
CA ARG A 146 3.69 10.61 -5.97
C ARG A 146 2.87 9.33 -5.70
N VAL A 147 2.68 9.00 -4.43
CA VAL A 147 1.84 7.91 -3.95
C VAL A 147 1.09 8.38 -2.71
N HIS A 148 -0.04 7.73 -2.41
CA HIS A 148 -0.82 8.01 -1.20
C HIS A 148 -1.53 6.75 -0.71
N ALA A 149 -1.65 6.60 0.62
CA ALA A 149 -2.45 5.57 1.25
C ALA A 149 -3.35 6.17 2.32
N GLN A 150 -4.57 5.66 2.44
CA GLN A 150 -5.54 6.14 3.41
C GLN A 150 -6.43 5.02 3.94
N MET A 151 -6.90 5.21 5.17
CA MET A 151 -7.95 4.41 5.79
C MET A 151 -8.74 5.31 6.73
N TRP A 152 -10.08 5.26 6.65
CA TRP A 152 -10.97 6.16 7.38
C TRP A 152 -12.00 5.37 8.15
N LEU A 153 -12.10 5.61 9.44
CA LEU A 153 -13.12 5.04 10.31
C LEU A 153 -14.34 5.97 10.34
N LYS A 154 -15.53 5.39 10.17
CA LYS A 154 -16.81 6.10 10.32
C LYS A 154 -17.16 6.21 11.80
N ASN A 155 -17.31 7.43 12.30
CA ASN A 155 -17.80 7.68 13.64
C ASN A 155 -19.33 7.52 13.72
N PRO A 156 -19.93 7.36 14.93
CA PRO A 156 -21.37 7.26 15.09
C PRO A 156 -22.15 8.48 14.53
N ASP A 157 -21.56 9.67 14.56
CA ASP A 157 -22.11 10.91 14.00
C ASP A 157 -21.92 11.03 12.47
N LYS A 158 -21.45 9.95 11.81
CA LYS A 158 -21.14 9.86 10.38
C LYS A 158 -19.92 10.67 9.91
N THR A 159 -19.22 11.35 10.80
CA THR A 159 -17.94 11.96 10.46
C THR A 159 -16.87 10.88 10.20
N LEU A 160 -15.80 11.25 9.50
CA LEU A 160 -14.69 10.34 9.17
C LEU A 160 -13.45 10.71 9.98
N ARG A 161 -12.78 9.71 10.52
CA ARG A 161 -11.51 9.85 11.21
C ARG A 161 -10.44 9.02 10.50
N ALA A 162 -9.35 9.68 10.07
CA ALA A 162 -8.20 9.00 9.50
C ALA A 162 -7.54 8.09 10.55
N VAL A 163 -7.21 6.87 10.15
CA VAL A 163 -6.54 5.88 11.00
C VAL A 163 -5.42 5.19 10.23
N GLY A 164 -4.27 4.97 10.88
CA GLY A 164 -3.16 4.18 10.33
C GLY A 164 -3.31 2.68 10.58
N CYS A 165 -4.21 2.29 11.47
CA CYS A 165 -4.45 0.90 11.86
C CYS A 165 -5.93 0.67 12.18
N ALA A 166 -6.46 -0.49 11.81
CA ALA A 166 -7.77 -0.97 12.22
C ALA A 166 -7.73 -2.49 12.41
N SER A 167 -8.42 -3.01 13.42
CA SER A 167 -8.46 -4.44 13.66
C SER A 167 -9.82 -4.90 14.20
N SER A 168 -10.15 -6.17 13.97
CA SER A 168 -11.35 -6.80 14.52
C SER A 168 -11.18 -8.31 14.62
N GLU A 169 -11.87 -8.91 15.59
CA GLU A 169 -12.04 -10.35 15.72
C GLU A 169 -13.26 -10.87 14.94
N LYS A 170 -13.96 -9.96 14.24
CA LYS A 170 -15.18 -10.24 13.47
C LYS A 170 -15.04 -9.72 12.03
N ASN A 171 -15.98 -10.11 11.16
CA ASN A 171 -16.08 -9.58 9.79
C ASN A 171 -16.97 -8.31 9.72
N ASP A 172 -16.77 -7.37 10.62
CA ASP A 172 -17.62 -6.20 10.80
C ASP A 172 -17.00 -4.87 10.32
N MET A 173 -15.70 -4.88 9.97
CA MET A 173 -14.98 -3.66 9.58
C MET A 173 -15.39 -3.13 8.21
N TYR A 174 -15.92 -3.98 7.32
CA TYR A 174 -16.42 -3.57 6.01
C TYR A 174 -17.38 -2.36 6.05
N HIS A 175 -18.30 -2.35 7.02
CA HIS A 175 -19.26 -1.26 7.17
C HIS A 175 -18.73 -0.10 8.02
N LYS A 176 -17.76 -0.35 8.91
CA LYS A 176 -17.16 0.64 9.80
C LYS A 176 -16.13 1.51 9.08
N LEU A 177 -15.43 0.98 8.08
CA LEU A 177 -14.48 1.73 7.29
C LEU A 177 -15.17 2.41 6.10
N HIS A 178 -14.78 3.64 5.84
CA HIS A 178 -15.13 4.33 4.60
C HIS A 178 -14.46 3.58 3.45
N HIS A 179 -15.07 3.53 2.27
CA HIS A 179 -14.66 2.69 1.14
C HIS A 179 -14.22 1.25 1.50
N HIS A 180 -14.74 0.73 2.65
CA HIS A 180 -14.72 -0.68 3.05
C HIS A 180 -13.35 -1.29 3.40
N GLY A 181 -12.29 -0.50 3.51
CA GLY A 181 -10.95 -0.98 3.84
C GLY A 181 -9.87 0.07 3.59
N PRO A 182 -8.58 -0.29 3.66
CA PRO A 182 -7.49 0.59 3.26
C PRO A 182 -7.49 0.76 1.74
N ALA A 183 -7.16 1.98 1.28
CA ALA A 183 -6.95 2.30 -0.12
C ALA A 183 -5.58 2.96 -0.32
N PHE A 184 -4.96 2.73 -1.46
CA PHE A 184 -3.65 3.27 -1.80
C PHE A 184 -3.54 3.49 -3.31
N GLU A 185 -2.75 4.48 -3.69
CA GLU A 185 -2.61 4.93 -5.08
C GLU A 185 -1.19 5.37 -5.43
N SER A 186 -0.87 5.27 -6.71
CA SER A 186 0.16 6.05 -7.39
C SER A 186 -0.50 7.07 -8.32
N GLU A 187 0.30 7.73 -9.15
CA GLU A 187 -0.25 8.59 -10.20
C GLU A 187 -1.08 7.82 -11.24
N TYR A 188 -0.83 6.50 -11.43
CA TYR A 188 -1.37 5.70 -12.53
C TYR A 188 -2.55 4.81 -12.17
N ALA A 189 -2.62 4.32 -10.94
CA ALA A 189 -3.69 3.42 -10.50
C ALA A 189 -3.98 3.59 -9.02
N ALA A 190 -5.20 3.23 -8.59
CA ALA A 190 -5.50 3.07 -7.19
C ALA A 190 -6.16 1.71 -6.91
N TYR A 191 -5.97 1.24 -5.68
CA TYR A 191 -6.45 -0.03 -5.19
C TYR A 191 -7.05 0.13 -3.81
N ARG A 192 -8.07 -0.69 -3.49
CA ARG A 192 -8.54 -0.89 -2.12
C ARG A 192 -8.59 -2.37 -1.79
N ILE A 193 -8.44 -2.69 -0.52
CA ILE A 193 -8.54 -4.04 -0.01
C ILE A 193 -9.76 -4.10 0.88
N TYR A 194 -10.77 -4.90 0.51
CA TYR A 194 -11.94 -5.06 1.36
C TYR A 194 -11.58 -5.70 2.70
N PHE A 195 -11.95 -5.04 3.77
CA PHE A 195 -11.74 -5.55 5.13
C PHE A 195 -12.91 -6.45 5.56
N ASP A 196 -13.11 -7.51 4.82
CA ASP A 196 -14.12 -8.54 5.04
C ASP A 196 -13.53 -9.95 4.89
N ASN A 197 -14.37 -10.98 4.92
CA ASN A 197 -13.97 -12.38 4.77
C ASN A 197 -13.39 -12.73 3.39
N LYS A 198 -13.58 -11.90 2.39
CA LYS A 198 -13.06 -12.10 1.03
C LYS A 198 -11.67 -11.52 0.86
N GLN A 199 -11.40 -10.40 1.56
CA GLN A 199 -10.16 -9.60 1.43
C GLN A 199 -9.82 -9.29 -0.03
N THR A 200 -10.84 -9.15 -0.88
CA THR A 200 -10.68 -8.96 -2.32
C THR A 200 -10.07 -7.59 -2.60
N ILE A 201 -9.19 -7.53 -3.59
CA ILE A 201 -8.58 -6.28 -4.07
C ILE A 201 -9.44 -5.75 -5.20
N ASP A 202 -9.82 -4.48 -5.06
CA ASP A 202 -10.61 -3.72 -6.00
C ASP A 202 -9.79 -2.60 -6.62
N THR A 203 -10.25 -2.04 -7.74
CA THR A 203 -9.45 -1.17 -8.58
C THR A 203 -10.17 0.16 -8.88
N TYR A 204 -9.37 1.22 -9.02
CA TYR A 204 -9.82 2.56 -9.39
C TYR A 204 -8.96 3.03 -10.56
N GLY A 205 -9.58 3.20 -11.72
CA GLY A 205 -8.93 3.65 -12.93
C GLY A 205 -8.69 5.16 -12.90
N LYS A 206 -7.57 5.60 -13.42
CA LYS A 206 -7.19 7.01 -13.51
C LYS A 206 -7.15 7.48 -14.96
N LYS A 207 -7.74 8.62 -15.21
CA LYS A 207 -7.78 9.22 -16.54
C LYS A 207 -6.47 9.92 -16.87
N ARG A 208 -5.87 10.61 -15.88
CA ARG A 208 -4.60 11.33 -15.95
C ARG A 208 -3.65 10.87 -14.86
N PRO A 209 -2.32 11.02 -15.05
CA PRO A 209 -1.34 10.73 -14.00
C PRO A 209 -1.43 11.76 -12.86
N GLN A 210 -2.19 11.44 -11.80
CA GLN A 210 -2.36 12.30 -10.62
C GLN A 210 -2.79 11.50 -9.39
N LEU A 211 -2.61 12.05 -8.18
CA LEU A 211 -3.20 11.51 -6.98
C LEU A 211 -4.63 12.03 -6.83
N GLU A 212 -5.56 11.17 -6.44
CA GLU A 212 -6.99 11.49 -6.40
C GLU A 212 -7.69 11.08 -5.10
N LEU A 213 -7.22 10.02 -4.42
CA LEU A 213 -7.94 9.43 -3.29
C LEU A 213 -8.16 10.38 -2.11
N ALA A 214 -7.25 11.32 -1.87
CA ALA A 214 -7.41 12.32 -0.81
C ALA A 214 -8.60 13.27 -1.07
N GLU A 215 -8.96 13.49 -2.34
CA GLU A 215 -10.05 14.37 -2.75
C GLU A 215 -11.35 13.62 -3.06
N THR A 216 -11.25 12.46 -3.71
CA THR A 216 -12.42 11.68 -4.14
C THR A 216 -12.94 10.76 -3.05
N MET A 217 -12.10 10.40 -2.09
CA MET A 217 -12.42 9.41 -1.06
C MET A 217 -12.96 8.10 -1.65
N TRP A 218 -12.44 7.69 -2.82
CA TRP A 218 -12.89 6.59 -3.68
C TRP A 218 -14.14 6.87 -4.51
N TYR A 219 -14.98 7.81 -4.12
CA TYR A 219 -16.28 8.10 -4.73
C TYR A 219 -16.29 9.53 -5.30
N PRO A 220 -15.82 9.74 -6.54
CA PRO A 220 -15.76 11.07 -7.15
C PRO A 220 -17.16 11.63 -7.37
N SER A 221 -17.31 12.94 -7.20
CA SER A 221 -18.50 13.66 -7.58
C SER A 221 -18.59 13.81 -9.11
N ASP A 222 -19.79 14.11 -9.63
CA ASP A 222 -19.98 14.38 -11.07
C ASP A 222 -19.11 15.56 -11.55
N GLU A 223 -18.86 16.56 -10.69
CA GLU A 223 -17.94 17.65 -10.99
C GLU A 223 -16.49 17.15 -11.12
N GLN A 224 -16.02 16.27 -10.22
CA GLN A 224 -14.69 15.68 -10.32
C GLN A 224 -14.55 14.83 -11.58
N LEU A 225 -15.55 14.00 -11.90
CA LEU A 225 -15.59 13.23 -13.14
C LEU A 225 -15.50 14.13 -14.39
N SER A 226 -16.23 15.25 -14.42
CA SER A 226 -16.18 16.23 -15.52
C SER A 226 -14.81 16.88 -15.68
N ARG A 227 -14.06 17.02 -14.57
CA ARG A 227 -12.68 17.54 -14.57
C ARG A 227 -11.62 16.48 -14.93
N GLY A 228 -12.03 15.24 -15.22
CA GLY A 228 -11.15 14.18 -15.67
C GLY A 228 -10.54 13.35 -14.53
N TYR A 229 -11.19 13.29 -13.37
CA TYR A 229 -10.89 12.30 -12.34
C TYR A 229 -11.32 10.91 -12.82
N GLY A 230 -10.66 9.90 -12.29
CA GLY A 230 -11.04 8.51 -12.46
C GLY A 230 -12.15 8.08 -11.51
N HIS A 231 -12.43 6.79 -11.47
CA HIS A 231 -13.41 6.20 -10.57
C HIS A 231 -13.19 4.68 -10.40
N ASP A 232 -13.97 4.08 -9.49
CA ASP A 232 -14.15 2.62 -9.38
C ASP A 232 -14.52 2.05 -10.76
N ASN A 233 -13.85 0.99 -11.19
CA ASN A 233 -14.03 0.44 -12.54
C ASN A 233 -14.22 -1.07 -12.57
N LEU A 234 -14.48 -1.71 -11.39
CA LEU A 234 -14.57 -3.15 -11.29
C LEU A 234 -15.52 -3.59 -10.17
N ARG A 235 -16.42 -4.54 -10.46
CA ARG A 235 -17.31 -5.15 -9.47
C ARG A 235 -16.79 -6.52 -9.04
N VAL A 236 -15.93 -6.54 -8.05
CA VAL A 236 -15.15 -7.75 -7.70
C VAL A 236 -15.93 -8.87 -7.02
N PHE A 237 -17.08 -8.61 -6.40
CA PHE A 237 -17.95 -9.59 -5.73
C PHE A 237 -17.20 -10.65 -4.89
N GLY A 238 -17.29 -11.94 -5.27
CA GLY A 238 -16.63 -13.08 -4.61
C GLY A 238 -15.36 -13.58 -5.30
N SER A 239 -14.91 -12.89 -6.35
CA SER A 239 -13.70 -13.22 -7.12
C SER A 239 -12.40 -12.93 -6.34
N VAL A 240 -11.28 -13.06 -7.01
CA VAL A 240 -9.97 -12.54 -6.50
C VAL A 240 -9.78 -11.05 -6.78
N GLY A 241 -10.71 -10.39 -7.53
CA GLY A 241 -10.42 -9.06 -8.07
C GLY A 241 -9.16 -9.11 -8.93
N VAL A 242 -8.11 -8.43 -8.49
CA VAL A 242 -6.76 -8.54 -9.04
C VAL A 242 -5.78 -8.92 -7.93
N GLY A 243 -5.19 -10.12 -8.01
CA GLY A 243 -4.07 -10.49 -7.14
C GLY A 243 -4.40 -10.80 -5.68
N THR A 244 -5.65 -11.00 -5.26
CA THR A 244 -5.95 -11.43 -3.88
C THR A 244 -5.48 -12.86 -3.64
N LEU A 245 -4.72 -13.09 -2.55
CA LEU A 245 -4.35 -14.43 -2.12
C LEU A 245 -5.46 -15.05 -1.26
N LYS A 246 -5.92 -16.26 -1.64
CA LYS A 246 -6.97 -17.05 -0.96
C LYS A 246 -6.50 -18.48 -0.79
N GLY A 247 -7.23 -19.28 -0.01
CA GLY A 247 -7.06 -20.73 0.02
C GLY A 247 -7.67 -21.39 -1.22
N TRP A 248 -7.36 -22.67 -1.42
CA TRP A 248 -7.91 -23.51 -2.48
C TRP A 248 -8.46 -24.84 -1.92
N ASP A 249 -9.71 -25.13 -2.21
CA ASP A 249 -10.35 -26.40 -1.91
C ASP A 249 -10.30 -27.26 -3.20
N ALA A 250 -9.42 -28.26 -3.20
CA ALA A 250 -9.18 -29.11 -4.36
C ALA A 250 -10.38 -30.04 -4.66
N GLU A 251 -11.13 -30.49 -3.63
CA GLU A 251 -12.27 -31.35 -3.79
C GLU A 251 -13.44 -30.59 -4.44
N LYS A 252 -13.71 -29.39 -3.94
CA LYS A 252 -14.80 -28.54 -4.45
C LYS A 252 -14.39 -27.68 -5.65
N ARG A 253 -13.09 -27.68 -5.99
CA ARG A 253 -12.49 -26.88 -7.06
C ARG A 253 -12.88 -25.40 -6.96
N LYS A 254 -12.71 -24.82 -5.79
CA LYS A 254 -13.07 -23.42 -5.53
C LYS A 254 -12.14 -22.74 -4.53
N MET A 255 -12.13 -21.41 -4.60
CA MET A 255 -11.44 -20.58 -3.63
C MET A 255 -12.04 -20.72 -2.23
N VAL A 256 -11.18 -20.65 -1.21
CA VAL A 256 -11.55 -20.59 0.20
C VAL A 256 -11.33 -19.17 0.72
N HIS A 257 -12.41 -18.51 1.11
CA HIS A 257 -12.37 -17.22 1.74
C HIS A 257 -11.86 -17.31 3.19
N ILE A 258 -11.38 -16.19 3.71
CA ILE A 258 -10.85 -16.08 5.08
C ILE A 258 -12.01 -15.82 6.03
N THR A 259 -12.77 -16.86 6.37
CA THR A 259 -14.01 -16.75 7.16
C THR A 259 -13.84 -17.10 8.63
N ASP A 260 -12.95 -18.04 8.94
CA ASP A 260 -12.70 -18.55 10.29
C ASP A 260 -11.29 -18.14 10.74
N PHE A 261 -11.21 -17.09 11.54
CA PHE A 261 -9.96 -16.51 12.02
C PHE A 261 -10.15 -15.95 13.45
N LYS A 262 -9.07 -15.72 14.17
CA LYS A 262 -9.09 -15.10 15.50
C LYS A 262 -9.11 -13.58 15.43
N ARG A 263 -8.26 -12.99 14.59
CA ARG A 263 -8.12 -11.54 14.44
C ARG A 263 -7.69 -11.18 13.02
N ARG A 264 -8.22 -10.09 12.50
CA ARG A 264 -7.74 -9.44 11.27
C ARG A 264 -7.34 -8.01 11.56
N GLU A 265 -6.24 -7.56 10.94
CA GLU A 265 -5.72 -6.22 11.10
C GLU A 265 -5.30 -5.66 9.74
N ALA A 266 -5.56 -4.36 9.54
CA ALA A 266 -5.04 -3.57 8.44
C ALA A 266 -4.15 -2.46 8.99
N ARG A 267 -2.99 -2.21 8.36
CA ARG A 267 -2.04 -1.16 8.75
C ARG A 267 -1.50 -0.44 7.52
N ILE A 268 -1.32 0.87 7.63
CA ILE A 268 -0.55 1.67 6.66
C ILE A 268 0.84 1.83 7.26
N LEU A 269 1.82 1.08 6.75
CA LEU A 269 3.21 1.09 7.22
C LEU A 269 4.03 2.21 6.58
N ALA A 270 3.65 2.63 5.36
CA ALA A 270 4.28 3.75 4.66
C ALA A 270 3.25 4.47 3.78
N ASP A 271 3.32 5.83 3.74
CA ASP A 271 2.46 6.71 2.95
C ASP A 271 3.28 7.83 2.29
N GLY A 272 3.97 7.50 1.21
CA GLY A 272 4.70 8.43 0.35
C GLY A 272 5.99 9.01 0.94
N PRO A 273 6.73 9.85 0.17
CA PRO A 273 6.40 10.34 -1.18
C PRO A 273 6.72 9.38 -2.33
N ILE A 274 7.44 8.27 -2.10
CA ILE A 274 8.01 7.39 -3.14
C ILE A 274 7.29 6.04 -3.19
N ARG A 275 6.82 5.53 -2.04
CA ARG A 275 6.04 4.29 -2.00
C ARG A 275 4.99 4.34 -0.90
N THR A 276 3.93 3.54 -1.10
CA THR A 276 3.03 3.11 -0.04
C THR A 276 3.29 1.66 0.34
N VAL A 277 3.07 1.32 1.60
CA VAL A 277 3.04 -0.06 2.09
C VAL A 277 1.81 -0.24 2.96
N VAL A 278 0.88 -1.05 2.48
CA VAL A 278 -0.33 -1.45 3.22
C VAL A 278 -0.18 -2.91 3.63
N GLU A 279 -0.45 -3.22 4.88
CA GLU A 279 -0.36 -4.57 5.42
C GLU A 279 -1.74 -5.05 5.87
N MET A 280 -2.10 -6.28 5.47
CA MET A 280 -3.24 -7.03 6.00
C MET A 280 -2.70 -8.25 6.74
N ARG A 281 -3.05 -8.40 8.02
CA ARG A 281 -2.66 -9.54 8.84
C ARG A 281 -3.89 -10.29 9.32
N VAL A 282 -3.91 -11.60 9.14
CA VAL A 282 -4.96 -12.50 9.60
C VAL A 282 -4.33 -13.53 10.53
N GLU A 283 -4.68 -13.47 11.80
CA GLU A 283 -4.20 -14.38 12.83
C GLU A 283 -5.18 -15.51 13.07
N GLY A 284 -4.67 -16.73 13.21
CA GLY A 284 -5.46 -17.89 13.55
C GLY A 284 -6.48 -18.28 12.48
N TRP A 285 -6.14 -18.08 11.19
CA TRP A 285 -7.00 -18.53 10.09
C TRP A 285 -7.01 -20.05 10.04
N ARG A 286 -8.20 -20.63 10.22
CA ARG A 286 -8.43 -22.07 10.10
C ARG A 286 -8.68 -22.40 8.64
N TYR A 287 -7.68 -23.05 8.04
CA TYR A 287 -7.70 -23.40 6.63
C TYR A 287 -7.05 -24.79 6.41
N GLY A 288 -7.72 -25.66 5.64
CA GLY A 288 -7.25 -27.00 5.36
C GLY A 288 -7.03 -27.87 6.62
N GLY A 289 -7.88 -27.69 7.65
CA GLY A 289 -7.76 -28.39 8.94
C GLY A 289 -6.63 -27.91 9.84
N ARG A 290 -6.02 -26.78 9.54
CA ARG A 290 -4.86 -26.19 10.25
C ARG A 290 -5.13 -24.76 10.66
N GLU A 291 -4.36 -24.28 11.64
CA GLU A 291 -4.38 -22.88 12.07
C GLU A 291 -3.09 -22.20 11.60
N ILE A 292 -3.24 -21.15 10.82
CA ILE A 292 -2.12 -20.37 10.27
C ILE A 292 -2.32 -18.87 10.51
N THR A 293 -1.25 -18.12 10.42
CA THR A 293 -1.26 -16.66 10.33
C THR A 293 -0.79 -16.25 8.96
N MET A 294 -1.53 -15.38 8.28
CA MET A 294 -1.15 -14.84 6.97
C MET A 294 -0.97 -13.33 7.09
N THR A 295 0.21 -12.84 6.68
CA THR A 295 0.51 -11.42 6.55
C THR A 295 0.76 -11.12 5.08
N SER A 296 0.03 -10.16 4.52
CA SER A 296 0.16 -9.70 3.13
C SER A 296 0.52 -8.23 3.12
N ARG A 297 1.66 -7.86 2.51
CA ARG A 297 2.09 -6.49 2.29
C ARG A 297 1.92 -6.13 0.84
N TYR A 298 1.25 -5.02 0.58
CA TYR A 298 0.99 -4.46 -0.74
C TYR A 298 1.84 -3.20 -0.90
N ILE A 299 2.75 -3.21 -1.85
CA ILE A 299 3.79 -2.19 -2.04
C ILE A 299 3.59 -1.57 -3.41
N LEU A 300 3.25 -0.28 -3.45
CA LEU A 300 3.07 0.49 -4.68
C LEU A 300 4.06 1.65 -4.71
N TYR A 301 4.79 1.76 -5.83
CA TYR A 301 5.82 2.78 -6.01
C TYR A 301 5.36 3.94 -6.88
N ALA A 302 6.00 5.08 -6.69
CA ALA A 302 5.88 6.24 -7.56
C ALA A 302 6.25 5.87 -9.01
N GLY A 303 5.46 6.34 -9.98
CA GLY A 303 5.67 6.03 -11.41
C GLY A 303 5.16 4.66 -11.85
N HIS A 304 4.57 3.86 -10.96
CA HIS A 304 4.13 2.50 -11.21
C HIS A 304 2.63 2.34 -11.10
N GLY A 305 2.04 1.46 -11.94
CA GLY A 305 0.69 0.93 -11.76
C GLY A 305 0.70 -0.44 -11.08
N ASP A 306 1.83 -1.17 -11.17
CA ASP A 306 2.01 -2.48 -10.58
C ASP A 306 2.17 -2.43 -9.06
N VAL A 307 1.62 -3.42 -8.38
CA VAL A 307 1.74 -3.64 -6.93
C VAL A 307 2.56 -4.89 -6.68
N GLN A 308 3.63 -4.77 -5.93
CA GLN A 308 4.36 -5.91 -5.41
C GLN A 308 3.69 -6.41 -4.13
N VAL A 309 3.50 -7.71 -4.02
CA VAL A 309 2.87 -8.35 -2.86
C VAL A 309 3.85 -9.30 -2.20
N GLU A 310 4.12 -9.07 -0.91
CA GLU A 310 4.90 -9.95 -0.06
C GLU A 310 3.96 -10.67 0.91
N ASN A 311 3.76 -11.98 0.74
CA ASN A 311 2.98 -12.78 1.67
C ASN A 311 3.89 -13.63 2.53
N ARG A 312 3.58 -13.66 3.82
CA ARG A 312 4.18 -14.55 4.80
C ARG A 312 3.10 -15.37 5.49
N ILE A 313 3.27 -16.68 5.45
CA ILE A 313 2.38 -17.65 6.08
C ILE A 313 3.17 -18.34 7.19
N GLU A 314 2.66 -18.25 8.40
CA GLU A 314 3.26 -18.78 9.61
C GLU A 314 2.37 -19.88 10.22
N GLY A 315 2.95 -20.82 10.94
CA GLY A 315 2.26 -21.97 11.49
C GLY A 315 2.44 -23.22 10.62
N ASP A 316 1.52 -24.16 10.69
CA ASP A 316 1.59 -25.41 9.92
C ASP A 316 0.96 -25.23 8.54
N PHE A 317 1.72 -24.64 7.61
CA PHE A 317 1.29 -24.37 6.24
C PHE A 317 1.73 -25.42 5.22
N ARG A 318 2.53 -26.41 5.59
CA ARG A 318 3.10 -27.40 4.66
C ARG A 318 1.97 -28.22 3.98
N GLY A 319 2.03 -28.27 2.66
CA GLY A 319 1.02 -28.97 1.83
C GLY A 319 -0.31 -28.21 1.66
N LEU A 320 -0.46 -27.00 2.23
CA LEU A 320 -1.57 -26.13 1.90
C LEU A 320 -1.34 -25.50 0.53
N VAL A 321 -2.41 -25.41 -0.27
CA VAL A 321 -2.41 -24.78 -1.60
C VAL A 321 -3.17 -23.46 -1.51
N PHE A 322 -2.53 -22.39 -1.93
CA PHE A 322 -3.13 -21.07 -2.03
C PHE A 322 -3.43 -20.74 -3.49
N THR A 323 -4.26 -19.74 -3.71
CA THR A 323 -4.61 -19.31 -5.06
C THR A 323 -4.65 -17.80 -5.18
N THR A 324 -4.18 -17.28 -6.31
CA THR A 324 -4.30 -15.89 -6.73
C THR A 324 -4.49 -15.83 -8.24
N GLY A 325 -4.90 -14.69 -8.78
CA GLY A 325 -5.14 -14.53 -10.19
C GLY A 325 -5.89 -13.25 -10.51
N VAL A 326 -6.72 -13.29 -11.55
CA VAL A 326 -7.55 -12.17 -12.01
C VAL A 326 -9.01 -12.59 -12.17
N MET A 327 -9.93 -11.70 -11.91
CA MET A 327 -11.34 -11.99 -12.08
C MET A 327 -11.73 -12.16 -13.56
N LYS A 328 -12.79 -12.92 -13.79
CA LYS A 328 -13.46 -13.03 -15.09
C LYS A 328 -14.40 -11.83 -15.25
N MET A 329 -14.26 -11.13 -16.35
CA MET A 329 -15.13 -10.02 -16.75
C MET A 329 -15.98 -10.43 -17.95
N ALA A 330 -16.98 -9.65 -18.31
CA ALA A 330 -17.70 -9.86 -19.56
C ALA A 330 -16.76 -9.64 -20.76
N GLU A 331 -16.95 -10.40 -21.81
CA GLU A 331 -16.16 -10.31 -23.04
C GLU A 331 -14.64 -10.44 -22.78
N SER A 332 -14.26 -11.23 -21.75
CA SER A 332 -12.85 -11.39 -21.36
C SER A 332 -12.06 -12.17 -22.41
N GLU A 333 -11.01 -11.53 -22.90
CA GLU A 333 -9.88 -12.21 -23.52
C GLU A 333 -8.81 -12.48 -22.45
N VAL A 334 -8.28 -13.71 -22.42
CA VAL A 334 -7.26 -14.11 -21.45
C VAL A 334 -5.98 -14.50 -22.16
N CYS A 335 -4.87 -13.84 -21.79
CA CYS A 335 -3.53 -14.17 -22.20
C CYS A 335 -2.77 -14.81 -21.04
N LYS A 336 -2.09 -15.93 -21.30
CA LYS A 336 -1.36 -16.68 -20.27
C LYS A 336 -0.01 -17.11 -20.79
N ASN A 337 0.96 -17.11 -19.91
CA ASN A 337 2.21 -17.84 -20.08
C ASN A 337 2.51 -18.67 -18.83
N ASP A 338 3.74 -19.14 -18.67
CA ASP A 338 4.12 -20.03 -17.56
C ASP A 338 3.85 -19.42 -16.19
N ASN A 339 3.98 -18.10 -16.04
CA ASN A 339 3.93 -17.43 -14.74
C ASN A 339 3.16 -16.11 -14.73
N VAL A 340 2.50 -15.74 -15.82
CA VAL A 340 1.62 -14.56 -15.92
C VAL A 340 0.25 -14.97 -16.43
N ILE A 341 -0.80 -14.46 -15.77
CA ILE A 341 -2.17 -14.45 -16.28
C ILE A 341 -2.58 -12.99 -16.43
N ALA A 342 -3.04 -12.62 -17.62
CA ALA A 342 -3.67 -11.34 -17.90
C ALA A 342 -5.06 -11.58 -18.50
N ALA A 343 -6.03 -10.77 -18.09
CA ALA A 343 -7.38 -10.74 -18.67
C ALA A 343 -7.72 -9.30 -19.04
N PHE A 344 -8.26 -9.12 -20.23
CA PHE A 344 -8.79 -7.86 -20.71
C PHE A 344 -10.27 -8.06 -21.02
N GLY A 345 -11.14 -7.28 -20.40
CA GLY A 345 -12.57 -7.47 -20.52
C GLY A 345 -13.34 -6.21 -20.12
N ARG A 346 -14.64 -6.34 -19.94
CA ARG A 346 -15.52 -5.22 -19.64
C ARG A 346 -16.33 -5.47 -18.39
N ASP A 347 -16.37 -4.47 -17.49
CA ASP A 347 -17.26 -4.50 -16.33
C ASP A 347 -17.93 -3.13 -16.11
N PHE A 348 -18.95 -3.10 -15.29
CA PHE A 348 -19.57 -1.85 -14.85
C PHE A 348 -18.75 -1.25 -13.71
N PRO A 349 -18.61 0.08 -13.66
CA PRO A 349 -17.94 0.78 -12.56
C PRO A 349 -18.58 0.51 -11.20
N GLU A 350 -19.91 0.47 -11.17
CA GLU A 350 -20.71 0.28 -9.96
C GLU A 350 -21.90 -0.65 -10.22
N ASN A 351 -22.67 -0.93 -9.16
CA ASN A 351 -23.89 -1.73 -9.26
C ASN A 351 -25.04 -1.01 -10.02
N ASP A 352 -24.96 0.30 -10.19
CA ASP A 352 -25.91 1.08 -10.97
C ASP A 352 -25.62 0.92 -12.47
N THR A 353 -26.18 -0.14 -13.06
CA THR A 353 -26.04 -0.45 -14.49
C THR A 353 -26.94 0.41 -15.39
N VAL A 354 -27.73 1.31 -14.83
CA VAL A 354 -28.53 2.30 -15.58
C VAL A 354 -27.68 3.59 -15.77
N LYS A 355 -26.97 3.99 -14.73
CA LYS A 355 -26.09 5.19 -14.79
C LYS A 355 -24.81 4.89 -15.59
N TRP A 356 -24.27 3.69 -15.49
CA TRP A 356 -22.95 3.36 -16.02
C TRP A 356 -23.03 2.38 -17.20
N GLU A 357 -22.17 2.59 -18.18
CA GLU A 357 -21.85 1.60 -19.20
C GLU A 357 -20.67 0.73 -18.75
N ARG A 358 -20.54 -0.45 -19.36
CA ARG A 358 -19.35 -1.28 -19.17
C ARG A 358 -18.12 -0.63 -19.72
N GLU A 359 -17.05 -0.66 -18.97
CA GLU A 359 -15.75 -0.11 -19.31
C GLU A 359 -14.69 -1.19 -19.46
N SER A 360 -13.75 -0.97 -20.38
CA SER A 360 -12.69 -1.95 -20.64
C SER A 360 -11.58 -1.80 -19.61
N VAL A 361 -11.26 -2.90 -18.95
CA VAL A 361 -10.25 -3.02 -17.89
C VAL A 361 -9.33 -4.20 -18.21
N GLY A 362 -8.03 -3.98 -18.03
CA GLY A 362 -7.03 -5.04 -18.07
C GLY A 362 -6.54 -5.35 -16.66
N LEU A 363 -6.45 -6.64 -16.33
CA LEU A 363 -5.95 -7.13 -15.04
C LEU A 363 -4.85 -8.15 -15.29
N ALA A 364 -3.74 -8.08 -14.56
CA ALA A 364 -2.70 -9.11 -14.66
C ALA A 364 -2.12 -9.47 -13.30
N VAL A 365 -1.61 -10.69 -13.20
CA VAL A 365 -0.84 -11.20 -12.07
C VAL A 365 0.37 -11.98 -12.58
N ALA A 366 1.56 -11.73 -12.00
CA ALA A 366 2.78 -12.48 -12.26
C ALA A 366 3.27 -13.14 -10.96
N VAL A 367 3.42 -14.46 -10.98
CA VAL A 367 3.77 -15.27 -9.80
C VAL A 367 5.15 -15.93 -9.97
N PRO A 368 5.81 -16.38 -8.88
CA PRO A 368 7.07 -17.11 -8.99
C PRO A 368 6.83 -18.51 -9.58
N GLN A 369 7.41 -18.78 -10.74
CA GLN A 369 7.23 -20.05 -11.47
C GLN A 369 7.47 -21.29 -10.61
N ARG A 370 8.50 -21.25 -9.74
CA ARG A 370 8.87 -22.37 -8.84
C ARG A 370 7.81 -22.71 -7.79
N GLN A 371 6.83 -21.85 -7.54
CA GLN A 371 5.76 -22.04 -6.55
C GLN A 371 4.44 -22.47 -7.18
N ILE A 372 4.36 -22.52 -8.52
CA ILE A 372 3.17 -22.88 -9.25
C ILE A 372 2.95 -24.40 -9.15
N VAL A 373 1.79 -24.78 -8.65
CA VAL A 373 1.28 -26.16 -8.69
C VAL A 373 0.57 -26.41 -10.01
N SER A 374 -0.33 -25.49 -10.38
CA SER A 374 -1.05 -25.55 -11.65
C SER A 374 -1.67 -24.19 -11.98
N GLN A 375 -2.11 -24.05 -13.23
CA GLN A 375 -3.05 -23.02 -13.64
C GLN A 375 -4.45 -23.65 -13.70
N THR A 376 -5.44 -22.91 -13.19
CA THR A 376 -6.84 -23.35 -13.17
C THR A 376 -7.78 -22.15 -13.32
N ASP A 377 -9.05 -22.40 -13.21
CA ASP A 377 -10.07 -21.35 -13.08
C ASP A 377 -11.24 -21.86 -12.25
N ASP A 378 -12.03 -20.93 -11.73
CA ASP A 378 -13.34 -21.22 -11.18
C ASP A 378 -14.43 -20.40 -11.89
N LYS A 379 -15.62 -20.29 -11.30
CA LYS A 379 -16.73 -19.54 -11.92
C LYS A 379 -16.41 -18.04 -12.07
N THR A 380 -15.52 -17.49 -11.25
CA THR A 380 -15.32 -16.05 -11.09
C THR A 380 -13.93 -15.56 -11.49
N SER A 381 -12.95 -16.44 -11.62
CA SER A 381 -11.55 -16.04 -11.71
C SER A 381 -10.70 -17.02 -12.54
N TYR A 382 -9.67 -16.49 -13.21
CA TYR A 382 -8.54 -17.24 -13.77
C TYR A 382 -7.43 -17.27 -12.73
N LEU A 383 -6.87 -18.43 -12.42
CA LEU A 383 -6.11 -18.64 -11.18
C LEU A 383 -4.80 -19.39 -11.40
N PHE A 384 -3.79 -19.03 -10.61
CA PHE A 384 -2.70 -19.89 -10.24
C PHE A 384 -2.98 -20.59 -8.91
N GLN A 385 -2.65 -21.86 -8.81
CA GLN A 385 -2.50 -22.58 -7.55
C GLN A 385 -1.02 -22.54 -7.15
N LEU A 386 -0.75 -22.16 -5.90
CA LEU A 386 0.58 -21.88 -5.41
C LEU A 386 0.85 -22.60 -4.08
N THR A 387 2.08 -23.03 -3.89
CA THR A 387 2.59 -23.46 -2.58
C THR A 387 3.60 -22.48 -2.03
N PRO A 388 3.56 -22.17 -0.73
CA PRO A 388 4.61 -21.37 -0.08
C PRO A 388 5.99 -22.03 -0.21
N ASP A 389 7.03 -21.21 -0.23
CA ASP A 389 8.40 -21.72 -0.08
C ASP A 389 8.63 -22.26 1.35
N ALA A 390 9.82 -22.81 1.61
CA ALA A 390 10.18 -23.38 2.91
C ALA A 390 10.12 -22.38 4.07
N ARG A 391 10.10 -21.08 3.77
CA ARG A 391 9.98 -19.99 4.75
C ARG A 391 8.55 -19.43 4.86
N GLY A 392 7.57 -20.06 4.20
CA GLY A 392 6.18 -19.62 4.19
C GLY A 392 5.91 -18.42 3.28
N ARG A 393 6.74 -18.14 2.27
CA ARG A 393 6.59 -16.96 1.40
C ARG A 393 5.90 -17.31 0.08
N ILE A 394 5.01 -16.42 -0.34
CA ILE A 394 4.44 -16.35 -1.69
C ILE A 394 4.48 -14.89 -2.12
N ASP A 395 5.51 -14.49 -2.86
CA ASP A 395 5.69 -13.12 -3.30
C ASP A 395 5.37 -13.02 -4.80
N TYR A 396 4.48 -12.10 -5.18
CA TYR A 396 4.05 -11.90 -6.56
C TYR A 396 3.82 -10.42 -6.87
N ALA A 397 3.41 -10.11 -8.10
CA ALA A 397 2.97 -8.77 -8.47
C ALA A 397 1.64 -8.84 -9.23
N PHE A 398 0.86 -7.77 -9.15
CA PHE A 398 -0.34 -7.58 -9.95
C PHE A 398 -0.41 -6.15 -10.47
N GLU A 399 -1.22 -5.95 -11.50
CA GLU A 399 -1.47 -4.64 -12.09
C GLU A 399 -2.87 -4.55 -12.69
N MET A 400 -3.42 -3.35 -12.72
CA MET A 400 -4.63 -2.99 -13.45
C MET A 400 -4.34 -1.85 -14.41
N ILE A 401 -4.93 -1.91 -15.60
CA ILE A 401 -5.01 -0.81 -16.55
C ILE A 401 -6.47 -0.50 -16.90
N TRP A 402 -6.77 0.77 -17.11
CA TRP A 402 -8.09 1.24 -17.52
C TRP A 402 -8.03 1.86 -18.92
N ARG A 403 -8.87 1.39 -19.85
CA ARG A 403 -8.81 1.79 -21.26
C ARG A 403 -9.03 3.28 -21.50
N LYS A 404 -9.71 3.96 -20.57
CA LYS A 404 -9.93 5.41 -20.63
C LYS A 404 -8.75 6.25 -20.14
N SER A 405 -7.66 5.64 -19.70
CA SER A 405 -6.42 6.34 -19.32
C SER A 405 -5.78 7.01 -20.53
N GLU A 406 -5.43 8.30 -20.41
CA GLU A 406 -4.90 9.10 -21.54
C GLU A 406 -3.60 8.53 -22.12
N TRP A 407 -2.77 7.87 -21.30
CA TRP A 407 -1.51 7.25 -21.78
C TRP A 407 -1.71 5.94 -22.56
N LEU A 408 -2.94 5.43 -22.62
CA LEU A 408 -3.31 4.23 -23.39
C LEU A 408 -4.10 4.56 -24.67
N LYS A 409 -4.43 5.84 -24.90
CA LYS A 409 -5.37 6.27 -25.98
C LYS A 409 -4.96 5.79 -27.37
N ASP A 410 -3.66 5.80 -27.67
CA ASP A 410 -3.11 5.48 -29.00
C ASP A 410 -2.69 3.99 -29.14
N ARG A 411 -2.98 3.16 -28.11
CA ARG A 411 -2.68 1.72 -28.12
C ARG A 411 -3.92 0.91 -28.50
N SER A 412 -3.73 -0.17 -29.23
CA SER A 412 -4.74 -1.21 -29.39
C SER A 412 -4.94 -2.00 -28.11
N ASP A 413 -6.06 -2.73 -27.98
CA ASP A 413 -6.33 -3.58 -26.82
C ASP A 413 -5.27 -4.67 -26.68
N THR A 414 -4.80 -5.25 -27.78
CA THR A 414 -3.70 -6.23 -27.80
C THR A 414 -2.41 -5.63 -27.25
N GLU A 415 -2.02 -4.42 -27.66
CA GLU A 415 -0.84 -3.74 -27.13
C GLU A 415 -0.99 -3.40 -25.66
N CYS A 416 -2.21 -3.09 -25.20
CA CYS A 416 -2.51 -2.88 -23.78
C CYS A 416 -2.27 -4.16 -22.97
N VAL A 417 -2.77 -5.31 -23.44
CA VAL A 417 -2.60 -6.62 -22.75
C VAL A 417 -1.14 -7.04 -22.73
N LEU A 418 -0.43 -6.96 -23.87
CA LEU A 418 0.98 -7.32 -23.93
C LEU A 418 1.84 -6.41 -23.04
N GLY A 419 1.60 -5.09 -23.08
CA GLY A 419 2.28 -4.14 -22.20
C GLY A 419 2.01 -4.39 -20.72
N LEU A 420 0.77 -4.78 -20.36
CA LEU A 420 0.40 -5.15 -19.01
C LEU A 420 1.12 -6.41 -18.52
N MET A 421 1.22 -7.45 -19.39
CA MET A 421 1.97 -8.67 -19.08
C MET A 421 3.46 -8.40 -18.90
N GLU A 422 4.04 -7.55 -19.74
CA GLU A 422 5.44 -7.14 -19.64
C GLU A 422 5.70 -6.34 -18.35
N SER A 423 4.85 -5.36 -18.03
CA SER A 423 4.95 -4.52 -16.83
C SER A 423 4.92 -5.35 -15.56
N VAL A 424 3.88 -6.17 -15.38
CA VAL A 424 3.73 -6.99 -14.17
C VAL A 424 4.84 -8.05 -14.06
N GLY A 425 5.33 -8.58 -15.19
CA GLY A 425 6.49 -9.47 -15.23
C GLY A 425 7.78 -8.77 -14.83
N ALA A 426 8.00 -7.53 -15.32
CA ALA A 426 9.15 -6.70 -14.99
C ALA A 426 9.19 -6.30 -13.51
N ALA A 427 8.03 -6.11 -12.86
CA ALA A 427 7.94 -5.83 -11.43
C ALA A 427 8.57 -6.94 -10.55
N ARG A 428 8.69 -8.16 -11.09
CA ARG A 428 9.32 -9.33 -10.47
C ARG A 428 10.82 -9.47 -10.78
N THR A 429 11.36 -8.66 -11.68
CA THR A 429 12.77 -8.75 -12.05
C THR A 429 13.64 -8.22 -10.91
N PRO A 430 14.64 -9.00 -10.46
CA PRO A 430 15.48 -8.60 -9.34
C PRO A 430 16.21 -7.28 -9.56
N VAL A 431 16.22 -6.43 -8.53
CA VAL A 431 17.11 -5.27 -8.41
C VAL A 431 18.14 -5.63 -7.34
N VAL A 432 19.41 -5.72 -7.75
CA VAL A 432 20.49 -6.09 -6.83
C VAL A 432 21.11 -4.82 -6.27
N VAL A 433 21.02 -4.66 -4.95
CA VAL A 433 21.59 -3.55 -4.20
C VAL A 433 22.74 -4.07 -3.36
N SER A 434 23.94 -3.52 -3.51
CA SER A 434 25.10 -3.87 -2.72
C SER A 434 25.81 -2.63 -2.20
N ARG A 435 26.16 -2.62 -0.90
CA ARG A 435 26.99 -1.58 -0.32
C ARG A 435 28.44 -1.82 -0.72
N ILE A 436 29.04 -0.87 -1.46
CA ILE A 436 30.42 -0.96 -1.92
C ILE A 436 31.38 -0.44 -0.85
N ARG A 437 31.04 0.71 -0.24
CA ARG A 437 31.91 1.44 0.68
C ARG A 437 31.11 2.25 1.70
N GLN A 438 31.67 2.37 2.90
CA GLN A 438 31.21 3.28 3.95
C GLN A 438 32.35 4.24 4.33
N PHE A 439 32.02 5.51 4.56
CA PHE A 439 32.97 6.58 4.92
C PHE A 439 32.59 7.19 6.26
#